data_f8f6184615b1c43dc0780119be3b85f7
#
_entry.id   f8f6184615b1c43dc0780119be3b85f7
#
_cell.length_a   1.000
_cell.length_b   1.000
_cell.length_c   1.000
_cell.angle_alpha   90.00
_cell.angle_beta   90.00
_cell.angle_gamma   90.00
#
_symmetry.space_group_name_H-M   'P 1'
#
loop_
_entity.id
_entity.type
_entity.pdbx_description
1 polymer ?
#
loop_
_entity_poly.entity_id
_entity_poly.type
_entity_poly.pdbx_seq_one_letter_code
_entity_poly.pdbx_strand_id
1 'polypeptide(L)'
;MFHLSNQSGQQFTFPWVVSPRTPQSKIAILASDLTWNAYNNFGGRSNYLNPEGLPDTPVVNSRQELRRYLKPSFGAYYVEDYPPLSLERPQPYLHIDLEEQLRDPIYSRMGCGMLHSEWRLLGWMEEQGLDYDYYSETQFHFDQLPLSEYQVLILSSHPEYWSKQMYERLKSWVFESGGRLIYLGGNGLNCEVEFLDEERIVYHNTDCTSWCGVAMDPPIPEKDSTYESRFHARQESEANLLGVVFSFAGIMTGAPYRVVDERHWCFEGTKLKNDDLFGTESQHMRIPGGASGHETDKISPSSPADVQLLAQGTNPDEGGADMIHYQTASGGEVFSVGSICWITSMLVDENISKISRNVIDRFIS
;
A
#
# COMPACT_ATOMS: atom_id res chain seq x y z
N MET A 1 -17.29 7.93 0.34
CA MET A 1 -16.89 9.02 -0.55
C MET A 1 -17.86 10.17 -0.43
N PHE A 2 -17.38 11.39 -0.26
CA PHE A 2 -18.20 12.58 -0.36
C PHE A 2 -18.22 13.10 -1.79
N HIS A 3 -19.41 13.48 -2.25
CA HIS A 3 -19.62 14.09 -3.57
C HIS A 3 -20.10 15.52 -3.40
N LEU A 4 -19.35 16.45 -3.95
CA LEU A 4 -19.70 17.85 -4.00
C LEU A 4 -20.06 18.24 -5.43
N SER A 5 -21.09 19.07 -5.59
CA SER A 5 -21.43 19.68 -6.86
C SER A 5 -21.74 21.16 -6.66
N ASN A 6 -21.41 21.99 -7.65
CA ASN A 6 -21.75 23.40 -7.65
C ASN A 6 -22.86 23.69 -8.67
N GLN A 7 -23.34 24.93 -8.68
CA GLN A 7 -24.43 25.37 -9.60
C GLN A 7 -24.05 25.32 -11.08
N SER A 8 -22.76 25.30 -11.41
CA SER A 8 -22.26 25.16 -12.78
C SER A 8 -22.08 23.70 -13.23
N GLY A 9 -22.47 22.72 -12.40
CA GLY A 9 -22.38 21.30 -12.72
C GLY A 9 -20.99 20.71 -12.53
N GLN A 10 -20.02 21.45 -11.97
CA GLN A 10 -18.73 20.89 -11.60
C GLN A 10 -18.91 19.96 -10.40
N GLN A 11 -18.20 18.83 -10.44
CA GLN A 11 -18.24 17.82 -9.39
C GLN A 11 -16.85 17.60 -8.82
N PHE A 12 -16.81 17.27 -7.56
CA PHE A 12 -15.58 16.90 -6.85
C PHE A 12 -15.90 15.84 -5.82
N THR A 13 -15.02 14.85 -5.70
CA THR A 13 -15.13 13.80 -4.70
C THR A 13 -13.92 13.81 -3.79
N PHE A 14 -14.11 13.42 -2.54
CA PHE A 14 -13.03 13.20 -1.61
C PHE A 14 -13.34 12.04 -0.65
N PRO A 15 -12.31 11.32 -0.17
CA PRO A 15 -12.51 10.25 0.79
C PRO A 15 -12.92 10.82 2.15
N TRP A 16 -13.75 10.07 2.84
CA TRP A 16 -14.04 10.29 4.25
C TRP A 16 -14.22 8.93 4.90
N VAL A 17 -13.25 8.53 5.71
CA VAL A 17 -13.31 7.27 6.45
C VAL A 17 -14.17 7.47 7.68
N VAL A 18 -15.24 6.69 7.78
CA VAL A 18 -16.15 6.69 8.94
C VAL A 18 -16.14 5.29 9.51
N SER A 19 -15.51 5.14 10.66
CA SER A 19 -15.50 3.88 11.38
C SER A 19 -16.83 3.65 12.11
N PRO A 20 -17.25 2.40 12.30
CA PRO A 20 -18.44 2.09 13.08
C PRO A 20 -18.21 2.40 14.57
N ARG A 21 -19.27 2.70 15.30
CA ARG A 21 -19.21 2.88 16.76
C ARG A 21 -18.89 1.57 17.49
N THR A 22 -19.34 0.47 16.94
CA THR A 22 -19.10 -0.90 17.40
C THR A 22 -18.90 -1.76 16.16
N PRO A 23 -17.99 -2.74 16.20
CA PRO A 23 -17.78 -3.66 15.10
C PRO A 23 -19.07 -4.27 14.56
N GLN A 24 -19.21 -4.30 13.23
CA GLN A 24 -20.37 -4.84 12.53
C GLN A 24 -19.99 -6.07 11.70
N SER A 25 -18.70 -6.32 11.49
CA SER A 25 -18.17 -7.40 10.67
C SER A 25 -17.07 -8.16 11.40
N LYS A 26 -16.67 -9.29 10.86
CA LYS A 26 -15.45 -10.02 11.27
C LYS A 26 -14.19 -9.47 10.63
N ILE A 27 -14.32 -8.63 9.62
CA ILE A 27 -13.26 -8.09 8.80
C ILE A 27 -13.13 -6.60 9.04
N ALA A 28 -11.93 -6.15 9.36
CA ALA A 28 -11.55 -4.74 9.29
C ALA A 28 -10.64 -4.51 8.07
N ILE A 29 -10.81 -3.38 7.40
CA ILE A 29 -9.94 -2.93 6.30
C ILE A 29 -9.34 -1.58 6.69
N LEU A 30 -8.03 -1.38 6.47
CA LEU A 30 -7.38 -0.10 6.68
C LEU A 30 -7.24 0.68 5.38
N ALA A 31 -7.66 1.95 5.43
CA ALA A 31 -7.31 2.97 4.45
C ALA A 31 -5.88 3.44 4.71
N SER A 32 -5.06 3.50 3.68
CA SER A 32 -3.66 3.95 3.77
C SER A 32 -3.55 5.48 3.80
N ASP A 33 -4.27 6.14 4.72
CA ASP A 33 -4.38 7.61 4.76
C ASP A 33 -3.06 8.30 5.12
N LEU A 34 -2.14 7.61 5.78
CA LEU A 34 -0.78 8.11 6.01
C LEU A 34 0.00 8.18 4.69
N THR A 35 -0.14 7.17 3.84
CA THR A 35 0.42 7.18 2.49
C THR A 35 -0.24 8.27 1.63
N TRP A 36 -1.56 8.43 1.71
CA TRP A 36 -2.24 9.53 1.02
C TRP A 36 -1.66 10.88 1.42
N ASN A 37 -1.45 11.12 2.70
CA ASN A 37 -0.87 12.38 3.19
C ASN A 37 0.58 12.56 2.74
N ALA A 38 1.39 11.49 2.72
CA ALA A 38 2.77 11.52 2.27
C ALA A 38 2.92 11.98 0.82
N TYR A 39 2.02 11.55 -0.06
CA TYR A 39 2.02 11.90 -1.48
C TYR A 39 1.27 13.20 -1.80
N ASN A 40 0.59 13.79 -0.83
CA ASN A 40 -0.21 14.99 -1.02
C ASN A 40 0.66 16.23 -1.20
N ASN A 41 0.61 16.84 -2.37
CA ASN A 41 1.37 18.05 -2.71
C ASN A 41 0.63 19.37 -2.40
N PHE A 42 -0.54 19.31 -1.78
CA PHE A 42 -1.29 20.52 -1.45
C PHE A 42 -0.47 21.45 -0.56
N GLY A 43 -0.44 22.74 -0.91
CA GLY A 43 0.39 23.73 -0.23
C GLY A 43 1.87 23.73 -0.68
N GLY A 44 2.21 22.96 -1.72
CA GLY A 44 3.53 22.92 -2.33
C GLY A 44 4.54 21.97 -1.68
N ARG A 45 4.13 21.24 -0.65
CA ARG A 45 4.98 20.27 0.05
C ARG A 45 4.34 18.91 0.12
N SER A 46 5.17 17.89 0.11
CA SER A 46 4.81 16.51 0.42
C SER A 46 6.00 15.82 1.08
N ASN A 47 5.86 14.54 1.37
CA ASN A 47 6.99 13.73 1.79
C ASN A 47 8.11 13.61 0.72
N TYR A 48 7.81 13.92 -0.53
CA TYR A 48 8.72 13.84 -1.67
C TYR A 48 9.13 15.18 -2.24
N LEU A 49 8.46 16.25 -1.85
CA LEU A 49 8.67 17.58 -2.42
C LEU A 49 8.74 18.61 -1.31
N ASN A 50 9.89 19.25 -1.19
CA ASN A 50 10.10 20.38 -0.29
C ASN A 50 10.91 21.48 -1.02
N PRO A 51 10.33 22.11 -2.07
CA PRO A 51 11.05 23.11 -2.86
C PRO A 51 11.27 24.39 -2.08
N GLU A 52 12.45 24.97 -2.24
CA GLU A 52 12.73 26.33 -1.80
C GLU A 52 11.99 27.35 -2.69
N GLY A 53 11.59 28.47 -2.10
CA GLY A 53 11.04 29.60 -2.83
C GLY A 53 9.64 29.35 -3.42
N LEU A 54 8.80 28.59 -2.68
CA LEU A 54 7.38 28.50 -3.01
C LEU A 54 6.74 29.87 -3.00
N PRO A 55 5.73 30.12 -3.90
CA PRO A 55 4.99 31.37 -3.88
C PRO A 55 4.20 31.51 -2.57
N ASP A 56 3.92 32.75 -2.16
CA ASP A 56 3.14 33.07 -0.96
C ASP A 56 1.70 32.54 -1.04
N THR A 57 1.19 32.34 -2.24
CA THR A 57 -0.12 31.72 -2.46
C THR A 57 0.01 30.21 -2.53
N PRO A 58 -0.89 29.44 -1.88
CA PRO A 58 -0.85 27.98 -1.91
C PRO A 58 -0.86 27.46 -3.35
N VAL A 59 0.06 26.56 -3.65
CA VAL A 59 0.05 25.79 -4.89
C VAL A 59 -0.91 24.62 -4.71
N VAL A 60 -1.99 24.62 -5.45
CA VAL A 60 -3.08 23.65 -5.26
C VAL A 60 -2.77 22.33 -5.92
N ASN A 61 -1.70 22.17 -6.68
CA ASN A 61 -1.58 20.94 -7.45
C ASN A 61 -0.18 20.44 -7.69
N SER A 62 -0.19 19.29 -8.10
CA SER A 62 0.65 18.29 -8.73
C SER A 62 2.13 18.67 -8.85
N ARG A 63 2.97 17.63 -8.83
CA ARG A 63 4.38 17.69 -9.18
C ARG A 63 4.65 18.48 -10.48
N GLN A 64 3.72 18.48 -11.43
CA GLN A 64 3.89 19.22 -12.69
C GLN A 64 3.84 20.72 -12.50
N GLU A 65 2.95 21.26 -11.67
CA GLU A 65 2.94 22.68 -11.34
C GLU A 65 4.12 23.08 -10.48
N LEU A 66 4.50 22.25 -9.53
CA LEU A 66 5.66 22.49 -8.67
C LEU A 66 6.97 22.55 -9.47
N ARG A 67 7.11 21.81 -10.56
CA ARG A 67 8.27 21.89 -11.46
C ARG A 67 8.53 23.30 -12.00
N ARG A 68 7.52 24.16 -12.05
CA ARG A 68 7.67 25.56 -12.45
C ARG A 68 8.47 26.37 -11.42
N TYR A 69 8.46 25.93 -10.17
CA TYR A 69 9.13 26.60 -9.06
C TYR A 69 10.44 25.92 -8.65
N LEU A 70 10.70 24.73 -9.16
CA LEU A 70 11.94 24.02 -8.90
C LEU A 70 13.05 24.54 -9.79
N LYS A 71 14.20 24.83 -9.20
CA LYS A 71 15.43 25.08 -9.97
C LYS A 71 15.81 23.76 -10.67
N PRO A 72 16.34 23.80 -11.92
CA PRO A 72 16.73 22.59 -12.65
C PRO A 72 17.74 21.70 -11.90
N SER A 73 18.54 22.29 -11.00
CA SER A 73 19.53 21.59 -10.17
C SER A 73 18.98 21.05 -8.85
N PHE A 74 17.68 21.23 -8.58
CA PHE A 74 17.08 20.81 -7.33
C PHE A 74 16.55 19.39 -7.47
N GLY A 75 17.16 18.45 -6.75
CA GLY A 75 16.62 17.10 -6.61
C GLY A 75 15.30 17.16 -5.84
N ALA A 76 14.17 16.98 -6.53
CA ALA A 76 12.84 17.10 -5.93
C ALA A 76 12.57 16.06 -4.83
N TYR A 77 13.44 15.08 -4.69
CA TYR A 77 13.29 13.92 -3.81
C TYR A 77 14.34 13.84 -2.69
N TYR A 78 15.26 14.79 -2.63
CA TYR A 78 16.30 14.78 -1.60
C TYR A 78 16.10 15.93 -0.64
N VAL A 79 15.79 15.61 0.60
CA VAL A 79 15.73 16.56 1.71
C VAL A 79 16.35 15.87 2.92
N GLU A 80 17.36 16.48 3.52
CA GLU A 80 18.01 15.94 4.71
C GLU A 80 17.08 15.94 5.92
N ASP A 81 16.22 16.96 6.03
CA ASP A 81 15.24 17.12 7.09
C ASP A 81 13.86 17.41 6.50
N TYR A 82 12.95 16.44 6.57
CA TYR A 82 11.56 16.67 6.19
C TYR A 82 10.81 17.38 7.32
N PRO A 83 10.27 18.58 7.07
CA PRO A 83 9.44 19.25 8.06
C PRO A 83 8.15 18.43 8.28
N PRO A 84 7.54 18.52 9.48
CA PRO A 84 6.27 17.87 9.75
C PRO A 84 5.22 18.28 8.71
N LEU A 85 4.41 17.29 8.31
CA LEU A 85 3.25 17.52 7.45
C LEU A 85 1.98 17.51 8.32
N SER A 86 1.04 18.42 8.01
CA SER A 86 -0.28 18.39 8.62
C SER A 86 -1.15 17.30 8.02
N LEU A 87 -1.93 16.62 8.84
CA LEU A 87 -3.00 15.71 8.42
C LEU A 87 -4.26 16.45 7.97
N GLU A 88 -4.42 17.73 8.33
CA GLU A 88 -5.59 18.55 8.00
C GLU A 88 -5.53 19.18 6.60
N ARG A 89 -4.56 18.81 5.76
CA ARG A 89 -4.44 19.35 4.40
C ARG A 89 -5.51 18.76 3.47
N PRO A 90 -6.18 19.60 2.65
CA PRO A 90 -7.01 19.08 1.56
C PRO A 90 -6.22 18.12 0.65
N GLN A 91 -6.88 17.08 0.17
CA GLN A 91 -6.25 16.04 -0.66
C GLN A 91 -6.90 15.96 -2.07
N PRO A 92 -6.73 17.00 -2.91
CA PRO A 92 -7.43 17.09 -4.20
C PRO A 92 -7.06 16.00 -5.19
N TYR A 93 -5.88 15.41 -5.04
CA TYR A 93 -5.41 14.35 -5.94
C TYR A 93 -6.11 12.99 -5.70
N LEU A 94 -6.90 12.87 -4.63
CA LEU A 94 -7.73 11.69 -4.35
C LEU A 94 -9.11 11.75 -4.99
N HIS A 95 -9.38 12.80 -5.78
CA HIS A 95 -10.62 12.91 -6.54
C HIS A 95 -10.78 11.73 -7.50
N ILE A 96 -11.95 11.11 -7.48
CA ILE A 96 -12.38 10.07 -8.42
C ILE A 96 -13.56 10.60 -9.20
N ASP A 97 -13.46 10.62 -10.53
CA ASP A 97 -14.57 10.97 -11.39
C ASP A 97 -15.70 9.94 -11.26
N LEU A 98 -16.95 10.41 -11.32
CA LEU A 98 -18.13 9.54 -11.25
C LEU A 98 -18.18 8.48 -12.38
N GLU A 99 -17.58 8.78 -13.53
CA GLU A 99 -17.48 7.88 -14.67
C GLU A 99 -16.21 7.03 -14.64
N GLU A 100 -15.51 7.02 -13.48
CA GLU A 100 -14.22 6.33 -13.31
C GLU A 100 -13.29 6.59 -14.51
N GLN A 101 -13.09 7.85 -14.84
CA GLN A 101 -12.04 8.19 -15.79
C GLN A 101 -10.72 7.75 -15.15
N LEU A 102 -10.15 6.72 -15.75
CA LEU A 102 -8.91 6.08 -15.32
C LEU A 102 -7.69 7.00 -15.36
N ARG A 103 -7.88 8.29 -15.63
CA ARG A 103 -6.82 9.30 -15.67
C ARG A 103 -6.94 10.24 -14.49
N ASP A 104 -5.93 10.24 -13.66
CA ASP A 104 -5.68 11.36 -12.77
C ASP A 104 -5.44 12.63 -13.64
N PRO A 105 -6.32 13.64 -13.61
CA PRO A 105 -6.19 14.83 -14.41
C PRO A 105 -4.93 15.63 -14.09
N ILE A 106 -4.35 15.41 -12.92
CA ILE A 106 -3.21 16.16 -12.40
C ILE A 106 -1.89 15.46 -12.73
N TYR A 107 -1.86 14.14 -12.70
CA TYR A 107 -0.62 13.36 -12.75
C TYR A 107 -0.56 12.31 -13.84
N SER A 108 -1.63 12.14 -14.60
CA SER A 108 -1.82 10.99 -15.48
C SER A 108 -1.64 9.65 -14.72
N ARG A 109 -1.89 9.65 -13.43
CA ARG A 109 -1.93 8.45 -12.59
C ARG A 109 -3.27 7.78 -12.87
N MET A 110 -3.25 6.89 -13.79
CA MET A 110 -4.43 6.15 -14.17
C MET A 110 -4.79 5.17 -13.07
N GLY A 111 -5.73 5.54 -12.22
CA GLY A 111 -6.46 4.66 -11.31
C GLY A 111 -5.62 3.59 -10.60
N CYS A 112 -4.41 3.92 -10.17
CA CYS A 112 -3.45 2.96 -9.70
C CYS A 112 -2.78 3.44 -8.43
N GLY A 113 -2.64 2.55 -7.47
CA GLY A 113 -2.11 2.89 -6.16
C GLY A 113 -3.03 3.87 -5.41
N MET A 114 -2.84 4.04 -4.13
CA MET A 114 -3.62 4.95 -3.31
C MET A 114 -5.13 4.63 -3.32
N LEU A 115 -5.96 5.63 -3.05
CA LEU A 115 -7.40 5.51 -2.90
C LEU A 115 -8.10 4.83 -4.09
N HIS A 116 -7.65 5.06 -5.31
CA HIS A 116 -8.26 4.45 -6.49
C HIS A 116 -8.18 2.92 -6.49
N SER A 117 -7.06 2.36 -6.03
CA SER A 117 -6.91 0.92 -5.80
C SER A 117 -7.77 0.44 -4.64
N GLU A 118 -7.70 1.13 -3.51
CA GLU A 118 -8.48 0.78 -2.32
C GLU A 118 -9.97 0.76 -2.62
N TRP A 119 -10.44 1.72 -3.42
CA TRP A 119 -11.83 1.76 -3.86
C TRP A 119 -12.25 0.53 -4.68
N ARG A 120 -11.35 -0.03 -5.47
CA ARG A 120 -11.60 -1.30 -6.18
C ARG A 120 -11.72 -2.49 -5.25
N LEU A 121 -10.90 -2.51 -4.19
CA LEU A 121 -11.05 -3.54 -3.16
C LEU A 121 -12.43 -3.46 -2.52
N LEU A 122 -12.86 -2.27 -2.10
CA LEU A 122 -14.18 -2.10 -1.48
C LEU A 122 -15.32 -2.49 -2.45
N GLY A 123 -15.22 -2.09 -3.73
CA GLY A 123 -16.17 -2.50 -4.77
C GLY A 123 -16.22 -4.01 -4.96
N TRP A 124 -15.06 -4.67 -4.97
CA TRP A 124 -14.98 -6.12 -5.06
C TRP A 124 -15.59 -6.80 -3.83
N MET A 125 -15.36 -6.30 -2.61
CA MET A 125 -15.98 -6.81 -1.39
C MET A 125 -17.51 -6.75 -1.48
N GLU A 126 -18.06 -5.65 -1.96
CA GLU A 126 -19.52 -5.49 -2.18
C GLU A 126 -20.04 -6.48 -3.23
N GLU A 127 -19.36 -6.66 -4.35
CA GLU A 127 -19.74 -7.65 -5.39
C GLU A 127 -19.72 -9.09 -4.86
N GLN A 128 -18.78 -9.37 -3.95
CA GLN A 128 -18.67 -10.70 -3.32
C GLN A 128 -19.66 -10.90 -2.16
N GLY A 129 -20.41 -9.87 -1.77
CA GLY A 129 -21.32 -9.91 -0.61
C GLY A 129 -20.58 -10.13 0.71
N LEU A 130 -19.40 -9.55 0.86
CA LEU A 130 -18.58 -9.63 2.05
C LEU A 130 -18.76 -8.36 2.88
N ASP A 131 -19.24 -8.50 4.10
CA ASP A 131 -19.32 -7.40 5.06
C ASP A 131 -17.93 -7.05 5.60
N TYR A 132 -17.67 -5.77 5.79
CA TYR A 132 -16.43 -5.26 6.37
C TYR A 132 -16.66 -3.95 7.12
N ASP A 133 -15.78 -3.65 8.06
CA ASP A 133 -15.67 -2.35 8.71
C ASP A 133 -14.42 -1.62 8.19
N TYR A 134 -14.53 -0.32 7.96
CA TYR A 134 -13.47 0.47 7.33
C TYR A 134 -12.92 1.51 8.29
N TYR A 135 -11.60 1.47 8.51
CA TYR A 135 -10.86 2.39 9.38
C TYR A 135 -9.71 3.03 8.61
N SER A 136 -9.19 4.14 9.12
CA SER A 136 -7.94 4.71 8.64
C SER A 136 -6.74 4.25 9.48
N GLU A 137 -5.53 4.30 8.90
CA GLU A 137 -4.28 4.07 9.64
C GLU A 137 -4.13 5.08 10.79
N THR A 138 -4.55 6.35 10.58
CA THR A 138 -4.59 7.36 11.65
C THR A 138 -5.48 6.92 12.82
N GLN A 139 -6.68 6.39 12.54
CA GLN A 139 -7.55 5.84 13.59
C GLN A 139 -6.92 4.62 14.29
N PHE A 140 -6.20 3.78 13.54
CA PHE A 140 -5.48 2.66 14.11
C PHE A 140 -4.33 3.12 15.00
N HIS A 141 -3.59 4.15 14.62
CA HIS A 141 -2.54 4.73 15.45
C HIS A 141 -3.09 5.19 16.79
N PHE A 142 -4.23 5.91 16.82
CA PHE A 142 -4.86 6.44 18.04
C PHE A 142 -5.77 5.45 18.76
N ASP A 143 -5.61 4.14 18.55
CA ASP A 143 -6.32 3.07 19.25
C ASP A 143 -7.85 3.07 19.08
N GLN A 144 -8.33 3.58 17.94
CA GLN A 144 -9.75 3.62 17.63
C GLN A 144 -10.24 2.37 16.88
N LEU A 145 -9.34 1.48 16.48
CA LEU A 145 -9.66 0.18 15.91
C LEU A 145 -9.47 -0.92 16.96
N PRO A 146 -10.55 -1.51 17.48
CA PRO A 146 -10.49 -2.58 18.46
C PRO A 146 -10.15 -3.93 17.80
N LEU A 147 -8.86 -4.16 17.51
CA LEU A 147 -8.41 -5.37 16.80
C LEU A 147 -8.91 -6.67 17.40
N SER A 148 -9.05 -6.74 18.72
CA SER A 148 -9.54 -7.94 19.42
C SER A 148 -10.97 -8.35 19.05
N GLU A 149 -11.75 -7.46 18.47
CA GLU A 149 -13.13 -7.70 18.05
C GLU A 149 -13.20 -8.25 16.60
N TYR A 150 -12.08 -8.25 15.88
CA TYR A 150 -11.99 -8.70 14.50
C TYR A 150 -11.26 -10.05 14.39
N GLN A 151 -11.61 -10.82 13.38
CA GLN A 151 -10.89 -12.05 13.00
C GLN A 151 -9.83 -11.77 11.95
N VAL A 152 -10.11 -10.82 11.05
CA VAL A 152 -9.28 -10.49 9.90
C VAL A 152 -9.03 -8.99 9.82
N LEU A 153 -7.78 -8.62 9.59
CA LEU A 153 -7.39 -7.27 9.15
C LEU A 153 -6.85 -7.34 7.74
N ILE A 154 -7.33 -6.46 6.85
CA ILE A 154 -6.82 -6.32 5.49
C ILE A 154 -6.06 -5.00 5.39
N LEU A 155 -4.78 -5.09 5.00
CA LEU A 155 -3.98 -3.97 4.53
C LEU A 155 -4.03 -3.94 3.01
N SER A 156 -4.28 -2.76 2.44
CA SER A 156 -4.57 -2.66 1.02
C SER A 156 -3.66 -1.72 0.26
N SER A 157 -3.43 -2.04 -0.99
CA SER A 157 -2.74 -1.21 -1.97
C SER A 157 -1.30 -0.85 -1.59
N HIS A 158 -1.12 0.23 -0.86
CA HIS A 158 0.20 0.78 -0.61
C HIS A 158 0.32 1.40 0.79
N PRO A 159 0.29 0.59 1.86
CA PRO A 159 0.44 1.03 3.24
C PRO A 159 1.92 1.28 3.58
N GLU A 160 2.56 2.23 2.89
CA GLU A 160 4.01 2.44 2.91
C GLU A 160 4.51 3.02 4.24
N TYR A 161 3.70 3.83 4.90
CA TYR A 161 4.10 4.66 6.04
C TYR A 161 3.41 4.23 7.32
N TRP A 162 4.18 3.71 8.27
CA TRP A 162 3.64 3.15 9.51
C TRP A 162 4.36 3.68 10.73
N SER A 163 3.62 3.91 11.82
CA SER A 163 4.25 4.19 13.10
C SER A 163 4.69 2.89 13.79
N LYS A 164 5.72 3.00 14.61
CA LYS A 164 6.18 1.91 15.49
C LYS A 164 5.02 1.30 16.29
N GLN A 165 4.17 2.16 16.86
CA GLN A 165 3.04 1.73 17.69
C GLN A 165 2.01 0.89 16.90
N MET A 166 1.71 1.26 15.66
CA MET A 166 0.83 0.47 14.80
C MET A 166 1.44 -0.90 14.49
N TYR A 167 2.72 -0.92 14.15
CA TYR A 167 3.45 -2.15 13.85
C TYR A 167 3.46 -3.11 15.05
N GLU A 168 3.87 -2.64 16.23
CA GLU A 168 3.93 -3.44 17.45
C GLU A 168 2.56 -4.01 17.83
N ARG A 169 1.51 -3.19 17.72
CA ARG A 169 0.13 -3.61 18.00
C ARG A 169 -0.35 -4.68 17.04
N LEU A 170 -0.11 -4.51 15.74
CA LEU A 170 -0.49 -5.49 14.73
C LEU A 170 0.28 -6.79 14.90
N LYS A 171 1.60 -6.69 15.15
CA LYS A 171 2.45 -7.86 15.37
C LYS A 171 2.00 -8.65 16.60
N SER A 172 1.75 -7.99 17.73
CA SER A 172 1.23 -8.64 18.94
C SER A 172 -0.14 -9.31 18.67
N TRP A 173 -1.03 -8.65 17.93
CA TRP A 173 -2.32 -9.23 17.59
C TRP A 173 -2.18 -10.52 16.76
N VAL A 174 -1.31 -10.53 15.76
CA VAL A 174 -1.06 -11.72 14.92
C VAL A 174 -0.32 -12.81 15.70
N PHE A 175 0.76 -12.47 16.41
CA PHE A 175 1.66 -13.47 16.99
C PHE A 175 1.23 -13.95 18.39
N GLU A 176 0.47 -13.17 19.13
CA GLU A 176 0.08 -13.48 20.50
C GLU A 176 -1.41 -13.79 20.65
N SER A 177 -2.25 -13.10 19.84
CA SER A 177 -3.72 -13.20 19.97
C SER A 177 -4.36 -14.07 18.87
N GLY A 178 -3.59 -14.59 17.92
CA GLY A 178 -4.12 -15.43 16.84
C GLY A 178 -4.87 -14.66 15.75
N GLY A 179 -4.59 -13.36 15.60
CA GLY A 179 -5.18 -12.52 14.55
C GLY A 179 -4.73 -12.94 13.14
N ARG A 180 -5.57 -12.69 12.15
CA ARG A 180 -5.32 -13.08 10.76
C ARG A 180 -5.15 -11.85 9.88
N LEU A 181 -3.98 -11.73 9.27
CA LEU A 181 -3.60 -10.60 8.43
C LEU A 181 -3.62 -10.96 6.96
N ILE A 182 -4.33 -10.16 6.16
CA ILE A 182 -4.27 -10.22 4.69
C ILE A 182 -3.61 -8.95 4.20
N TYR A 183 -2.46 -9.08 3.56
CA TYR A 183 -1.74 -7.97 2.95
C TYR A 183 -1.89 -8.02 1.42
N LEU A 184 -2.77 -7.16 0.89
CA LEU A 184 -3.07 -7.01 -0.54
C LEU A 184 -2.39 -5.76 -1.09
N GLY A 185 -1.08 -5.70 -0.97
CA GLY A 185 -0.31 -4.51 -1.34
C GLY A 185 1.14 -4.80 -1.66
N GLY A 186 1.90 -3.75 -1.96
CA GLY A 186 3.34 -3.76 -2.17
C GLY A 186 4.00 -2.56 -1.52
N ASN A 187 5.29 -2.70 -1.19
CA ASN A 187 6.09 -1.72 -0.46
C ASN A 187 5.41 -1.27 0.85
N GLY A 188 4.78 -2.22 1.55
CA GLY A 188 4.09 -1.95 2.81
C GLY A 188 5.04 -1.81 3.98
N LEU A 189 4.65 -0.95 4.96
CA LEU A 189 5.38 -0.73 6.22
C LEU A 189 6.86 -0.33 6.03
N ASN A 190 7.21 0.19 4.87
CA ASN A 190 8.60 0.43 4.49
C ASN A 190 9.25 1.62 5.20
N CYS A 191 8.44 2.57 5.66
CA CYS A 191 8.96 3.81 6.24
C CYS A 191 8.28 4.16 7.55
N GLU A 192 9.08 4.41 8.58
CA GLU A 192 8.54 4.86 9.87
C GLU A 192 8.00 6.28 9.79
N VAL A 193 6.89 6.51 10.48
CA VAL A 193 6.33 7.82 10.76
C VAL A 193 6.19 8.04 12.26
N GLU A 194 6.33 9.31 12.66
CA GLU A 194 6.17 9.74 14.03
C GLU A 194 5.11 10.83 14.12
N PHE A 195 4.06 10.58 14.90
CA PHE A 195 3.06 11.58 15.21
C PHE A 195 3.60 12.51 16.30
N LEU A 196 3.69 13.80 16.00
CA LEU A 196 4.05 14.81 16.97
C LEU A 196 2.85 15.19 17.86
N ASP A 197 1.67 15.13 17.30
CA ASP A 197 0.35 15.33 17.91
C ASP A 197 -0.74 14.76 16.97
N GLU A 198 -2.02 15.05 17.24
CA GLU A 198 -3.14 14.57 16.43
C GLU A 198 -3.19 15.15 15.01
N GLU A 199 -2.46 16.24 14.74
CA GLU A 199 -2.52 16.99 13.48
C GLU A 199 -1.23 16.89 12.66
N ARG A 200 -0.08 16.59 13.27
CA ARG A 200 1.24 16.70 12.63
C ARG A 200 2.03 15.40 12.70
N ILE A 201 2.63 15.07 11.58
CA ILE A 201 3.36 13.83 11.40
C ILE A 201 4.72 14.08 10.70
N VAL A 202 5.75 13.39 11.14
CA VAL A 202 7.07 13.33 10.49
C VAL A 202 7.23 12.00 9.79
N TYR A 203 7.74 12.03 8.56
CA TYR A 203 8.04 10.88 7.73
C TYR A 203 9.56 10.69 7.68
N HIS A 204 10.07 9.57 8.20
CA HIS A 204 11.51 9.31 8.30
C HIS A 204 12.09 8.72 7.02
N ASN A 205 12.01 9.47 5.93
CA ASN A 205 12.46 9.04 4.60
C ASN A 205 13.97 9.00 4.43
N THR A 206 14.71 9.74 5.25
CA THR A 206 16.15 9.96 5.06
C THR A 206 17.02 8.87 5.63
N ASP A 207 16.46 7.99 6.44
CA ASP A 207 17.21 6.98 7.19
C ASP A 207 17.63 5.77 6.35
N CYS A 208 17.22 5.71 5.09
CA CYS A 208 17.62 4.65 4.16
C CYS A 208 18.28 5.24 2.92
N THR A 209 19.54 4.98 2.80
CA THR A 209 20.42 5.60 1.82
C THR A 209 20.41 4.95 0.45
N SER A 210 19.67 3.85 0.23
CA SER A 210 19.87 3.06 -0.97
C SER A 210 18.79 3.13 -2.03
N TRP A 211 17.61 3.58 -1.71
CA TRP A 211 16.52 3.35 -2.64
C TRP A 211 16.25 4.47 -3.63
N CYS A 212 16.84 5.61 -3.44
CA CYS A 212 16.78 6.68 -4.43
C CYS A 212 17.84 6.55 -5.53
N GLY A 213 18.34 5.36 -5.79
CA GLY A 213 19.41 5.08 -6.75
C GLY A 213 19.11 5.43 -8.21
N VAL A 214 18.04 6.17 -8.49
CA VAL A 214 17.78 6.72 -9.81
C VAL A 214 18.30 8.14 -9.87
N ALA A 215 19.55 8.27 -10.33
CA ALA A 215 20.16 9.51 -10.82
C ALA A 215 20.02 10.72 -9.88
N MET A 216 20.46 10.59 -8.64
CA MET A 216 20.63 11.73 -7.74
C MET A 216 22.08 12.18 -7.71
N ASP A 217 22.29 13.49 -7.79
CA ASP A 217 23.59 14.11 -7.65
C ASP A 217 23.57 15.00 -6.40
N PRO A 218 24.32 14.70 -5.33
CA PRO A 218 25.30 13.61 -5.25
C PRO A 218 24.65 12.21 -5.13
N PRO A 219 25.38 11.14 -5.51
CA PRO A 219 24.89 9.78 -5.34
C PRO A 219 24.66 9.51 -3.85
N ILE A 220 23.53 8.87 -3.55
CA ILE A 220 23.23 8.42 -2.19
C ILE A 220 24.23 7.33 -1.82
N PRO A 221 24.79 7.37 -0.59
CA PRO A 221 25.65 6.29 -0.11
C PRO A 221 24.96 4.92 -0.30
N GLU A 222 25.77 3.92 -0.63
CA GLU A 222 25.25 2.53 -0.73
C GLU A 222 24.52 2.16 0.56
N LYS A 223 23.42 1.41 0.41
CA LYS A 223 22.67 0.85 1.53
C LYS A 223 23.61 0.12 2.47
N ASP A 224 23.52 0.39 3.74
CA ASP A 224 24.07 -0.53 4.73
C ASP A 224 23.41 -1.90 4.52
N SER A 225 24.19 -2.89 4.14
CA SER A 225 23.71 -4.23 3.82
C SER A 225 23.02 -4.94 4.99
N THR A 226 23.02 -4.35 6.17
CA THR A 226 22.35 -4.87 7.37
C THR A 226 20.85 -4.57 7.39
N TYR A 227 20.38 -3.56 6.65
CA TYR A 227 18.97 -3.15 6.65
C TYR A 227 18.28 -3.44 5.33
N GLU A 228 17.06 -3.98 5.41
CA GLU A 228 16.26 -4.34 4.25
C GLU A 228 15.37 -3.20 3.76
N SER A 229 15.03 -2.27 4.66
CA SER A 229 14.13 -1.14 4.38
C SER A 229 14.44 0.07 5.28
N ARG A 230 13.76 1.18 5.04
CA ARG A 230 13.80 2.37 5.91
C ARG A 230 13.21 2.09 7.28
N PHE A 231 12.15 1.28 7.34
CA PHE A 231 11.54 0.89 8.61
C PHE A 231 12.51 0.01 9.40
N HIS A 232 13.17 -0.96 8.73
CA HIS A 232 14.17 -1.82 9.36
C HIS A 232 15.35 -1.03 9.95
N ALA A 233 15.75 0.07 9.32
CA ALA A 233 16.85 0.90 9.84
C ALA A 233 16.53 1.55 11.20
N ARG A 234 15.26 1.68 11.56
CA ARG A 234 14.81 2.32 12.81
C ARG A 234 14.16 1.35 13.79
N GLN A 235 13.54 0.30 13.28
CA GLN A 235 12.79 -0.68 14.05
C GLN A 235 13.31 -2.10 13.73
N GLU A 236 12.49 -2.93 13.16
CA GLU A 236 12.84 -4.25 12.62
C GLU A 236 12.29 -4.39 11.20
N SER A 237 12.73 -5.42 10.48
CA SER A 237 12.21 -5.65 9.13
C SER A 237 10.71 -5.95 9.16
N GLU A 238 9.97 -5.28 8.31
CA GLU A 238 8.55 -5.56 8.06
C GLU A 238 8.31 -6.99 7.60
N ALA A 239 9.32 -7.66 7.03
CA ALA A 239 9.25 -9.07 6.68
C ALA A 239 9.00 -9.98 7.89
N ASN A 240 9.38 -9.57 9.11
CA ASN A 240 9.04 -10.30 10.34
C ASN A 240 7.52 -10.44 10.55
N LEU A 241 6.74 -9.51 9.99
CA LEU A 241 5.27 -9.51 10.10
C LEU A 241 4.60 -9.83 8.77
N LEU A 242 4.98 -9.16 7.68
CA LEU A 242 4.35 -9.36 6.38
C LEU A 242 4.82 -10.63 5.66
N GLY A 243 5.93 -11.23 6.10
CA GLY A 243 6.60 -12.35 5.44
C GLY A 243 7.38 -11.96 4.19
N VAL A 244 7.27 -10.72 3.77
CA VAL A 244 7.92 -10.15 2.58
C VAL A 244 8.38 -8.72 2.86
N VAL A 245 9.36 -8.24 2.09
CA VAL A 245 9.90 -6.88 2.14
C VAL A 245 10.12 -6.32 0.73
N PHE A 246 10.02 -5.02 0.60
CA PHE A 246 10.16 -4.32 -0.67
C PHE A 246 11.47 -4.64 -1.41
N SER A 247 11.36 -4.87 -2.72
CA SER A 247 12.49 -5.09 -3.63
C SER A 247 12.43 -4.12 -4.81
N PHE A 248 13.60 -3.52 -5.13
CA PHE A 248 13.75 -2.68 -6.33
C PHE A 248 13.76 -3.48 -7.63
N ALA A 249 14.04 -4.77 -7.58
CA ALA A 249 14.12 -5.60 -8.77
C ALA A 249 12.78 -5.61 -9.50
N GLY A 250 12.77 -5.24 -10.77
CA GLY A 250 11.57 -5.13 -11.58
C GLY A 250 10.61 -3.99 -11.20
N ILE A 251 11.07 -2.99 -10.45
CA ILE A 251 10.25 -1.82 -10.07
C ILE A 251 9.61 -1.15 -11.29
N MET A 252 8.36 -0.66 -11.14
CA MET A 252 7.59 0.00 -12.19
C MET A 252 7.31 -0.88 -13.42
N THR A 253 7.32 -2.20 -13.24
CA THR A 253 6.87 -3.17 -14.25
C THR A 253 5.63 -3.91 -13.77
N GLY A 254 4.85 -4.48 -14.70
CA GLY A 254 3.69 -5.32 -14.41
C GLY A 254 3.81 -6.65 -15.11
N ALA A 255 3.46 -7.75 -14.43
CA ALA A 255 3.53 -9.09 -14.96
C ALA A 255 2.52 -10.02 -14.27
N PRO A 256 2.17 -11.20 -14.86
CA PRO A 256 1.43 -12.22 -14.17
C PRO A 256 2.26 -12.89 -13.07
N TYR A 257 1.58 -13.60 -12.19
CA TYR A 257 2.20 -14.57 -11.28
C TYR A 257 2.34 -15.93 -11.93
N ARG A 258 3.36 -16.67 -11.49
CA ARG A 258 3.58 -18.10 -11.78
C ARG A 258 3.30 -18.91 -10.51
N VAL A 259 2.46 -19.93 -10.60
CA VAL A 259 2.17 -20.82 -9.47
C VAL A 259 3.40 -21.63 -9.08
N VAL A 260 3.67 -21.69 -7.77
CA VAL A 260 4.76 -22.50 -7.18
C VAL A 260 4.23 -23.72 -6.43
N ASP A 261 3.17 -23.57 -5.63
CA ASP A 261 2.54 -24.71 -4.94
C ASP A 261 1.03 -24.75 -5.15
N GLU A 262 0.60 -25.44 -6.19
CA GLU A 262 -0.81 -25.60 -6.58
C GLU A 262 -1.68 -26.32 -5.54
N ARG A 263 -1.05 -27.03 -4.60
CA ARG A 263 -1.77 -27.81 -3.58
C ARG A 263 -2.23 -26.96 -2.42
N HIS A 264 -1.76 -25.75 -2.33
CA HIS A 264 -2.19 -24.84 -1.27
C HIS A 264 -3.68 -24.49 -1.44
N TRP A 265 -4.42 -24.46 -0.35
CA TRP A 265 -5.86 -24.24 -0.31
C TRP A 265 -6.33 -22.95 -0.98
N CYS A 266 -5.48 -21.91 -1.07
CA CYS A 266 -5.85 -20.66 -1.73
C CYS A 266 -6.14 -20.84 -3.24
N PHE A 267 -5.61 -21.89 -3.88
CA PHE A 267 -5.87 -22.21 -5.28
C PHE A 267 -7.09 -23.10 -5.51
N GLU A 268 -7.82 -23.45 -4.46
CA GLU A 268 -8.99 -24.33 -4.59
C GLU A 268 -10.02 -23.73 -5.58
N GLY A 269 -10.42 -24.54 -6.56
CA GLY A 269 -11.39 -24.16 -7.59
C GLY A 269 -10.85 -23.28 -8.72
N THR A 270 -9.57 -22.89 -8.73
CA THR A 270 -8.95 -22.12 -9.83
C THR A 270 -8.56 -22.98 -11.04
N LYS A 271 -8.34 -24.28 -10.85
CA LYS A 271 -7.78 -25.23 -11.83
C LYS A 271 -6.31 -24.96 -12.20
N LEU A 272 -5.66 -24.02 -11.58
CA LEU A 272 -4.25 -23.69 -11.79
C LEU A 272 -3.35 -24.86 -11.35
N LYS A 273 -2.26 -25.06 -12.10
CA LYS A 273 -1.21 -26.04 -11.84
C LYS A 273 0.11 -25.33 -11.62
N ASN A 274 1.09 -26.02 -11.04
CA ASN A 274 2.44 -25.49 -10.94
C ASN A 274 2.92 -25.03 -12.32
N ASP A 275 3.62 -23.92 -12.34
CA ASP A 275 4.11 -23.21 -13.53
C ASP A 275 3.03 -22.48 -14.37
N ASP A 276 1.73 -22.66 -14.10
CA ASP A 276 0.71 -21.87 -14.77
C ASP A 276 0.81 -20.38 -14.40
N LEU A 277 0.47 -19.53 -15.37
CA LEU A 277 0.40 -18.09 -15.19
C LEU A 277 -1.04 -17.67 -14.86
N PHE A 278 -1.18 -16.71 -13.94
CA PHE A 278 -2.46 -16.10 -13.58
C PHE A 278 -2.29 -14.62 -13.23
N GLY A 279 -3.37 -13.89 -13.11
CA GLY A 279 -3.31 -12.45 -12.87
C GLY A 279 -2.77 -11.71 -14.09
N THR A 280 -3.20 -12.10 -15.30
CA THR A 280 -2.76 -11.50 -16.57
C THR A 280 -3.51 -10.22 -16.90
N GLU A 281 -4.70 -10.04 -16.32
CA GLU A 281 -5.54 -8.88 -16.53
C GLU A 281 -5.41 -7.90 -15.36
N SER A 282 -5.32 -6.61 -15.66
CA SER A 282 -5.18 -5.55 -14.65
C SER A 282 -5.78 -4.24 -15.13
N GLN A 283 -6.46 -3.55 -14.24
CA GLN A 283 -6.93 -2.17 -14.45
C GLN A 283 -5.85 -1.12 -14.13
N HIS A 284 -4.63 -1.55 -13.81
CA HIS A 284 -3.53 -0.65 -13.50
C HIS A 284 -2.95 -0.04 -14.78
N MET A 285 -3.52 1.06 -15.26
CA MET A 285 -3.18 1.60 -16.57
C MET A 285 -1.78 2.23 -16.69
N ARG A 286 -1.20 2.68 -15.58
CA ARG A 286 0.16 3.22 -15.57
C ARG A 286 1.21 2.11 -15.69
N ILE A 287 0.95 0.96 -15.07
CA ILE A 287 1.83 -0.20 -15.04
C ILE A 287 1.01 -1.41 -15.53
N PRO A 288 0.74 -1.50 -16.83
CA PRO A 288 0.00 -2.63 -17.37
C PRO A 288 0.87 -3.90 -17.35
N GLY A 289 0.24 -5.06 -17.45
CA GLY A 289 0.93 -6.33 -17.66
C GLY A 289 0.58 -7.43 -16.65
N GLY A 290 -0.15 -7.12 -15.60
CA GLY A 290 -0.64 -8.15 -14.69
C GLY A 290 -0.69 -7.73 -13.23
N ALA A 291 -0.99 -8.71 -12.38
CA ALA A 291 -1.27 -8.53 -10.96
C ALA A 291 -0.01 -8.37 -10.08
N SER A 292 1.18 -8.73 -10.57
CA SER A 292 2.47 -8.50 -9.91
C SER A 292 3.11 -7.24 -10.49
N GLY A 293 3.27 -6.19 -9.69
CA GLY A 293 3.92 -4.99 -10.23
C GLY A 293 3.70 -3.71 -9.45
N HIS A 294 4.11 -2.62 -10.09
CA HIS A 294 4.30 -1.28 -9.58
C HIS A 294 5.49 -1.27 -8.61
N GLU A 295 5.24 -1.62 -7.36
CA GLU A 295 6.23 -1.98 -6.35
C GLU A 295 5.89 -3.37 -5.84
N THR A 296 6.92 -4.17 -5.62
CA THR A 296 6.78 -5.58 -5.26
C THR A 296 7.66 -5.95 -4.08
N ASP A 297 7.21 -6.92 -3.31
CA ASP A 297 7.88 -7.41 -2.11
C ASP A 297 8.31 -8.87 -2.29
N LYS A 298 9.40 -9.24 -1.64
CA LYS A 298 9.99 -10.58 -1.71
C LYS A 298 10.27 -11.15 -0.33
N ILE A 299 10.31 -12.47 -0.26
CA ILE A 299 10.87 -13.19 0.89
C ILE A 299 12.32 -12.72 1.11
N SER A 300 12.69 -12.54 2.37
CA SER A 300 14.02 -12.07 2.77
C SER A 300 14.57 -12.90 3.94
N PRO A 301 15.81 -12.68 4.33
CA PRO A 301 16.38 -13.31 5.55
C PRO A 301 15.60 -13.03 6.83
N SER A 302 14.82 -11.94 6.89
CA SER A 302 13.99 -11.59 8.06
C SER A 302 12.59 -12.22 8.00
N SER A 303 12.21 -12.87 6.91
CA SER A 303 10.92 -13.55 6.81
C SER A 303 10.86 -14.74 7.80
N PRO A 304 9.67 -15.09 8.33
CA PRO A 304 9.49 -16.29 9.16
C PRO A 304 10.03 -17.55 8.49
N ALA A 305 10.68 -18.40 9.26
CA ALA A 305 11.37 -19.58 8.72
C ALA A 305 10.43 -20.62 8.03
N ASP A 306 9.15 -20.58 8.38
CA ASP A 306 8.09 -21.46 7.88
C ASP A 306 7.21 -20.80 6.81
N VAL A 307 7.64 -19.65 6.28
CA VAL A 307 6.93 -18.98 5.18
C VAL A 307 6.85 -19.90 3.96
N GLN A 308 5.64 -20.02 3.40
CA GLN A 308 5.36 -20.82 2.21
C GLN A 308 5.25 -19.90 1.00
N LEU A 309 6.12 -20.09 0.00
CA LEU A 309 6.01 -19.43 -1.28
C LEU A 309 4.96 -20.13 -2.14
N LEU A 310 3.91 -19.42 -2.51
CA LEU A 310 2.73 -19.96 -3.22
C LEU A 310 2.77 -19.64 -4.72
N ALA A 311 3.18 -18.43 -5.05
CA ALA A 311 3.37 -17.98 -6.42
C ALA A 311 4.40 -16.84 -6.47
N GLN A 312 4.96 -16.60 -7.66
CA GLN A 312 5.98 -15.60 -7.87
C GLN A 312 5.69 -14.77 -9.11
N GLY A 313 5.81 -13.46 -9.00
CA GLY A 313 5.70 -12.55 -10.13
C GLY A 313 6.77 -12.82 -11.19
N THR A 314 6.40 -12.71 -12.46
CA THR A 314 7.30 -12.94 -13.59
C THR A 314 7.92 -11.66 -14.16
N ASN A 315 8.01 -10.62 -13.35
CA ASN A 315 8.60 -9.35 -13.73
C ASN A 315 10.07 -9.51 -14.15
N PRO A 316 10.61 -8.59 -14.99
CA PRO A 316 12.01 -8.65 -15.41
C PRO A 316 12.98 -8.43 -14.24
N ASP A 317 14.28 -8.61 -14.52
CA ASP A 317 15.40 -8.32 -13.62
C ASP A 317 15.32 -9.07 -12.27
N GLU A 318 14.86 -10.34 -12.32
CA GLU A 318 14.61 -11.15 -11.12
C GLU A 318 13.61 -10.50 -10.13
N GLY A 319 12.81 -9.56 -10.64
CA GLY A 319 11.77 -8.86 -9.90
C GLY A 319 10.52 -9.69 -9.70
N GLY A 320 9.46 -8.97 -9.33
CA GLY A 320 8.14 -9.56 -9.10
C GLY A 320 7.90 -9.95 -7.66
N ALA A 321 6.62 -9.99 -7.33
CA ALA A 321 6.15 -10.23 -5.99
C ALA A 321 6.25 -11.71 -5.60
N ASP A 322 6.56 -11.98 -4.35
CA ASP A 322 6.38 -13.30 -3.76
C ASP A 322 5.03 -13.34 -3.03
N MET A 323 4.10 -14.17 -3.52
CA MET A 323 2.84 -14.45 -2.83
C MET A 323 3.07 -15.55 -1.80
N ILE A 324 2.75 -15.27 -0.54
CA ILE A 324 3.12 -16.16 0.56
C ILE A 324 1.97 -16.41 1.54
N HIS A 325 2.14 -17.46 2.34
CA HIS A 325 1.34 -17.73 3.53
C HIS A 325 2.24 -18.29 4.64
N TYR A 326 1.94 -17.94 5.88
CA TYR A 326 2.52 -18.61 7.06
C TYR A 326 1.56 -18.56 8.25
N GLN A 327 1.83 -19.41 9.25
CA GLN A 327 1.05 -19.49 10.49
C GLN A 327 1.95 -19.23 11.69
N THR A 328 1.39 -18.62 12.73
CA THR A 328 2.06 -18.38 13.99
C THR A 328 1.74 -19.48 15.02
N ALA A 329 2.55 -19.62 16.03
CA ALA A 329 2.30 -20.59 17.11
C ALA A 329 1.01 -20.31 17.90
N SER A 330 0.54 -19.08 17.91
CA SER A 330 -0.73 -18.67 18.54
C SER A 330 -1.97 -19.02 17.72
N GLY A 331 -1.79 -19.50 16.48
CA GLY A 331 -2.87 -19.74 15.51
C GLY A 331 -3.19 -18.53 14.62
N GLY A 332 -2.40 -17.46 14.69
CA GLY A 332 -2.49 -16.36 13.73
C GLY A 332 -2.01 -16.81 12.34
N GLU A 333 -2.54 -16.17 11.31
CA GLU A 333 -2.19 -16.48 9.92
C GLU A 333 -1.88 -15.19 9.17
N VAL A 334 -0.93 -15.25 8.26
CA VAL A 334 -0.60 -14.11 7.37
C VAL A 334 -0.59 -14.60 5.93
N PHE A 335 -1.33 -13.90 5.09
CA PHE A 335 -1.31 -14.08 3.64
C PHE A 335 -0.90 -12.76 3.00
N SER A 336 0.17 -12.77 2.22
CA SER A 336 0.69 -11.59 1.54
C SER A 336 0.81 -11.83 0.05
N VAL A 337 0.38 -10.86 -0.74
CA VAL A 337 0.52 -10.90 -2.20
C VAL A 337 1.77 -10.19 -2.69
N GLY A 338 2.32 -9.24 -1.90
CA GLY A 338 3.54 -8.51 -2.20
C GLY A 338 3.48 -7.60 -3.43
N SER A 339 2.29 -7.09 -3.80
CA SER A 339 2.14 -6.28 -5.03
C SER A 339 1.02 -5.24 -4.94
N ILE A 340 1.33 -4.00 -5.34
CA ILE A 340 0.33 -2.93 -5.50
C ILE A 340 -0.69 -3.28 -6.60
N CYS A 341 -0.26 -3.99 -7.66
CA CYS A 341 -1.12 -4.31 -8.80
C CYS A 341 -2.17 -5.40 -8.52
N TRP A 342 -2.09 -6.14 -7.40
CA TRP A 342 -3.03 -7.21 -7.09
C TRP A 342 -4.48 -6.73 -7.07
N ILE A 343 -4.76 -5.66 -6.32
CA ILE A 343 -6.13 -5.14 -6.16
C ILE A 343 -6.71 -4.68 -7.50
N THR A 344 -5.89 -4.10 -8.36
CA THR A 344 -6.34 -3.66 -9.69
C THR A 344 -6.66 -4.81 -10.65
N SER A 345 -6.37 -6.03 -10.25
CA SER A 345 -6.72 -7.25 -10.99
C SER A 345 -7.95 -7.98 -10.43
N MET A 346 -8.38 -7.67 -9.20
CA MET A 346 -9.45 -8.40 -8.51
C MET A 346 -10.80 -8.37 -9.24
N LEU A 347 -11.11 -7.26 -9.92
CA LEU A 347 -12.38 -7.08 -10.65
C LEU A 347 -12.35 -7.63 -12.08
N VAL A 348 -11.18 -7.98 -12.61
CA VAL A 348 -11.02 -8.33 -14.03
C VAL A 348 -10.34 -9.68 -14.28
N ASP A 349 -9.70 -10.28 -13.27
CA ASP A 349 -9.05 -11.59 -13.37
C ASP A 349 -9.75 -12.58 -12.42
N GLU A 350 -10.36 -13.61 -12.99
CA GLU A 350 -11.14 -14.60 -12.23
C GLU A 350 -10.31 -15.39 -11.22
N ASN A 351 -9.03 -15.68 -11.52
CA ASN A 351 -8.15 -16.40 -10.60
C ASN A 351 -7.75 -15.53 -9.42
N ILE A 352 -7.42 -14.25 -9.67
CA ILE A 352 -7.12 -13.29 -8.60
C ILE A 352 -8.34 -13.12 -7.68
N SER A 353 -9.51 -12.93 -8.25
CA SER A 353 -10.78 -12.85 -7.50
C SER A 353 -11.02 -14.12 -6.67
N LYS A 354 -10.85 -15.29 -7.28
CA LYS A 354 -11.10 -16.58 -6.61
C LYS A 354 -10.11 -16.84 -5.48
N ILE A 355 -8.82 -16.58 -5.68
CA ILE A 355 -7.80 -16.73 -4.64
C ILE A 355 -8.10 -15.80 -3.47
N SER A 356 -8.37 -14.50 -3.74
CA SER A 356 -8.73 -13.54 -2.71
C SER A 356 -9.95 -13.98 -1.90
N ARG A 357 -10.98 -14.50 -2.58
CA ARG A 357 -12.16 -15.03 -1.92
C ARG A 357 -11.84 -16.25 -1.04
N ASN A 358 -11.05 -17.21 -1.53
CA ASN A 358 -10.66 -18.39 -0.76
C ASN A 358 -9.90 -18.01 0.53
N VAL A 359 -9.02 -17.02 0.44
CA VAL A 359 -8.26 -16.53 1.60
C VAL A 359 -9.19 -15.91 2.64
N ILE A 360 -10.09 -15.03 2.22
CA ILE A 360 -11.04 -14.39 3.13
C ILE A 360 -11.97 -15.44 3.77
N ASP A 361 -12.56 -16.32 2.98
CA ASP A 361 -13.47 -17.35 3.50
C ASP A 361 -12.75 -18.26 4.52
N ARG A 362 -11.49 -18.62 4.26
CA ARG A 362 -10.65 -19.41 5.18
C ARG A 362 -10.39 -18.64 6.48
N PHE A 363 -10.12 -17.35 6.40
CA PHE A 363 -9.72 -16.54 7.54
C PHE A 363 -10.90 -16.12 8.43
N ILE A 364 -12.11 -16.08 7.92
CA ILE A 364 -13.32 -15.80 8.72
C ILE A 364 -14.06 -17.07 9.22
N SER A 365 -13.56 -18.26 8.85
CA SER A 365 -14.17 -19.55 9.22
C SER A 365 -13.93 -19.97 10.68
#